data_cb2b71f8cb94576fe0f94092d86f4676
#
_entry.id   cb2b71f8cb94576fe0f94092d86f4676
#
_cell.length_a   1.000
_cell.length_b   1.000
_cell.length_c   1.000
_cell.angle_alpha   90.00
_cell.angle_beta   90.00
_cell.angle_gamma   90.00
#
_symmetry.space_group_name_H-M   'P 1'
#
loop_
_entity.id
_entity.type
_entity.pdbx_description
1 polymer ?
#
loop_
_entity_poly.entity_id
_entity_poly.type
_entity_poly.pdbx_seq_one_letter_code
_entity_poly.pdbx_strand_id
1 'polypeptide(L)'
;MKAFEFELLRDIAEDGQKDMAGAKMNPDYSVTMENLERSGLIKGGKITEDGLQALKPYKVDNAIIMAAGFSARCMPLSKVMPKGLFLVKGESLMEREIRQLIDAGIREIIVVTGYLHEKFDFLADKYGVKLIYNKDYDKYNNMSSLYVARDYLKN
;
A
#
# COMPACT_ATOMS: atom_id res chain seq x y z
N MET A 1 -7.11 -7.96 -18.37
CA MET A 1 -6.21 -8.93 -17.73
C MET A 1 -6.95 -9.55 -16.54
N LYS A 2 -6.94 -10.87 -16.40
CA LYS A 2 -7.55 -11.56 -15.25
C LYS A 2 -6.66 -11.37 -14.01
N ALA A 3 -7.24 -11.53 -12.80
CA ALA A 3 -6.49 -11.32 -11.55
C ALA A 3 -5.19 -12.14 -11.48
N PHE A 4 -5.25 -13.43 -11.78
CA PHE A 4 -4.09 -14.31 -11.74
C PHE A 4 -3.06 -13.99 -12.84
N GLU A 5 -3.48 -13.57 -14.04
CA GLU A 5 -2.56 -13.08 -15.09
C GLU A 5 -1.79 -11.84 -14.63
N PHE A 6 -2.48 -10.92 -13.95
CA PHE A 6 -1.87 -9.72 -13.40
C PHE A 6 -0.85 -10.06 -12.31
N GLU A 7 -1.23 -10.91 -11.35
CA GLU A 7 -0.33 -11.34 -10.26
C GLU A 7 0.92 -12.00 -10.82
N LEU A 8 0.76 -12.93 -11.76
CA LEU A 8 1.87 -13.66 -12.37
C LEU A 8 2.79 -12.73 -13.17
N LEU A 9 2.23 -11.82 -13.97
CA LEU A 9 2.99 -10.85 -14.76
C LEU A 9 3.76 -9.87 -13.86
N ARG A 10 3.15 -9.43 -12.76
CA ARG A 10 3.79 -8.58 -11.76
C ARG A 10 4.95 -9.31 -11.08
N ASP A 11 4.74 -10.54 -10.65
CA ASP A 11 5.76 -11.35 -9.97
C ASP A 11 6.96 -11.63 -10.89
N ILE A 12 6.73 -11.79 -12.20
CA ILE A 12 7.80 -11.88 -13.21
C ILE A 12 8.53 -10.55 -13.37
N ALA A 13 7.82 -9.40 -13.29
CA ALA A 13 8.40 -8.08 -13.41
C ALA A 13 9.28 -7.68 -12.22
N GLU A 14 8.93 -8.14 -11.03
CA GLU A 14 9.63 -7.87 -9.77
C GLU A 14 10.89 -8.73 -9.55
N ASP A 15 11.50 -9.22 -10.65
CA ASP A 15 12.79 -9.93 -10.67
C ASP A 15 12.82 -11.27 -9.93
N GLY A 16 11.94 -12.18 -10.21
CA GLY A 16 12.17 -13.64 -10.02
C GLY A 16 12.58 -14.14 -8.63
N GLN A 17 12.69 -13.28 -7.62
CA GLN A 17 13.10 -13.63 -6.26
C GLN A 17 11.93 -13.90 -5.31
N LYS A 18 10.71 -13.56 -5.69
CA LYS A 18 9.55 -14.05 -4.95
C LYS A 18 9.33 -15.52 -5.29
N ASP A 19 9.13 -16.30 -4.27
CA ASP A 19 8.89 -17.76 -4.36
C ASP A 19 7.72 -18.06 -5.32
N MET A 20 8.04 -18.30 -6.59
CA MET A 20 7.10 -18.73 -7.63
C MET A 20 6.52 -20.14 -7.34
N ALA A 21 6.93 -20.80 -6.27
CA ALA A 21 6.44 -22.13 -5.90
C ALA A 21 4.93 -22.11 -5.65
N GLY A 22 4.42 -21.08 -4.96
CA GLY A 22 2.97 -20.90 -4.75
C GLY A 22 2.20 -20.70 -6.05
N ALA A 23 2.72 -19.89 -6.96
CA ALA A 23 2.09 -19.67 -8.27
C ALA A 23 2.07 -20.95 -9.13
N LYS A 24 3.14 -21.74 -9.11
CA LYS A 24 3.25 -23.02 -9.84
C LYS A 24 2.29 -24.09 -9.35
N MET A 25 1.81 -23.98 -8.11
CA MET A 25 0.78 -24.89 -7.55
C MET A 25 -0.63 -24.55 -8.04
N ASN A 26 -0.84 -23.39 -8.66
CA ASN A 26 -2.12 -23.04 -9.24
C ASN A 26 -2.38 -23.88 -10.52
N PRO A 27 -3.53 -24.56 -10.65
CA PRO A 27 -3.86 -25.36 -11.84
C PRO A 27 -3.80 -24.55 -13.15
N ASP A 28 -4.07 -23.25 -13.10
CA ASP A 28 -4.08 -22.37 -14.25
C ASP A 28 -2.69 -21.81 -14.62
N TYR A 29 -1.63 -22.15 -13.88
CA TYR A 29 -0.29 -21.58 -14.07
C TYR A 29 0.22 -21.77 -15.51
N SER A 30 0.24 -23.03 -16.00
CA SER A 30 0.78 -23.36 -17.32
C SER A 30 0.01 -22.64 -18.42
N VAL A 31 -1.32 -22.66 -18.34
CA VAL A 31 -2.20 -22.00 -19.33
C VAL A 31 -1.98 -20.48 -19.31
N THR A 32 -1.82 -19.91 -18.12
CA THR A 32 -1.59 -18.47 -17.97
C THR A 32 -0.23 -18.07 -18.53
N MET A 33 0.82 -18.83 -18.26
CA MET A 33 2.16 -18.59 -18.82
C MET A 33 2.13 -18.64 -20.36
N GLU A 34 1.49 -19.66 -20.96
CA GLU A 34 1.34 -19.76 -22.41
C GLU A 34 0.57 -18.56 -23.01
N ASN A 35 -0.48 -18.10 -22.31
CA ASN A 35 -1.25 -16.94 -22.76
C ASN A 35 -0.42 -15.65 -22.71
N LEU A 36 0.37 -15.44 -21.64
CA LEU A 36 1.26 -14.29 -21.50
C LEU A 36 2.37 -14.30 -22.56
N GLU A 37 2.93 -15.46 -22.92
CA GLU A 37 3.90 -15.59 -24.01
C GLU A 37 3.24 -15.34 -25.36
N ARG A 38 2.07 -15.91 -25.62
CA ARG A 38 1.33 -15.72 -26.88
C ARG A 38 0.93 -14.27 -27.11
N SER A 39 0.59 -13.55 -26.04
CA SER A 39 0.28 -12.11 -26.09
C SER A 39 1.50 -11.21 -26.13
N GLY A 40 2.72 -11.78 -26.09
CA GLY A 40 3.97 -11.03 -26.14
C GLY A 40 4.32 -10.28 -24.85
N LEU A 41 3.58 -10.48 -23.75
CA LEU A 41 3.82 -9.81 -22.49
C LEU A 41 5.03 -10.37 -21.73
N ILE A 42 5.37 -11.63 -22.00
CA ILE A 42 6.61 -12.27 -21.54
C ILE A 42 7.30 -12.99 -22.70
N LYS A 43 8.60 -13.21 -22.57
CA LYS A 43 9.40 -13.98 -23.54
C LYS A 43 10.45 -14.77 -22.78
N GLY A 44 10.45 -16.10 -22.92
CA GLY A 44 11.38 -16.97 -22.22
C GLY A 44 11.33 -16.81 -20.70
N GLY A 45 10.13 -16.62 -20.14
CA GLY A 45 9.91 -16.44 -18.72
C GLY A 45 10.29 -15.05 -18.15
N LYS A 46 10.65 -14.08 -19.02
CA LYS A 46 10.97 -12.70 -18.63
C LYS A 46 9.94 -11.74 -19.18
N ILE A 47 9.65 -10.69 -18.42
CA ILE A 47 8.75 -9.63 -18.86
C ILE A 47 9.33 -8.87 -20.06
N THR A 48 8.46 -8.51 -20.99
CA THR A 48 8.79 -7.66 -22.14
C THR A 48 8.42 -6.20 -21.87
N GLU A 49 8.80 -5.29 -22.80
CA GLU A 49 8.35 -3.89 -22.73
C GLU A 49 6.83 -3.77 -22.78
N ASP A 50 6.18 -4.57 -23.63
CA ASP A 50 4.72 -4.61 -23.70
C ASP A 50 4.10 -5.13 -22.41
N GLY A 51 4.76 -6.09 -21.73
CA GLY A 51 4.36 -6.57 -20.42
C GLY A 51 4.46 -5.47 -19.35
N LEU A 52 5.52 -4.68 -19.35
CA LEU A 52 5.68 -3.53 -18.45
C LEU A 52 4.62 -2.45 -18.73
N GLN A 53 4.32 -2.17 -19.99
CA GLN A 53 3.26 -1.24 -20.37
C GLN A 53 1.87 -1.71 -19.93
N ALA A 54 1.61 -3.02 -20.02
CA ALA A 54 0.36 -3.62 -19.57
C ALA A 54 0.16 -3.52 -18.04
N LEU A 55 1.24 -3.45 -17.26
CA LEU A 55 1.19 -3.25 -15.81
C LEU A 55 1.01 -1.78 -15.38
N LYS A 56 1.36 -0.82 -16.24
CA LYS A 56 1.29 0.62 -15.90
C LYS A 56 -0.05 1.08 -15.34
N PRO A 57 -1.22 0.72 -15.92
CA PRO A 57 -2.52 1.16 -15.40
C PRO A 57 -2.84 0.67 -13.98
N TYR A 58 -2.11 -0.35 -13.52
CA TYR A 58 -2.31 -0.97 -12.21
C TYR A 58 -1.24 -0.56 -11.19
N LYS A 59 -0.29 0.25 -11.61
CA LYS A 59 0.76 0.75 -10.71
C LYS A 59 0.17 1.78 -9.77
N VAL A 60 0.34 1.55 -8.47
CA VAL A 60 -0.02 2.50 -7.42
C VAL A 60 1.18 3.41 -7.16
N ASP A 61 1.01 4.71 -7.37
CA ASP A 61 2.10 5.69 -7.23
C ASP A 61 2.27 6.16 -5.79
N ASN A 62 1.15 6.27 -5.03
CA ASN A 62 1.16 6.72 -3.65
C ASN A 62 0.10 6.03 -2.80
N ALA A 63 0.20 6.18 -1.49
CA ALA A 63 -0.79 5.71 -0.53
C ALA A 63 -1.16 6.83 0.45
N ILE A 64 -2.44 6.91 0.82
CA ILE A 64 -2.94 7.82 1.83
C ILE A 64 -3.51 7.01 2.99
N ILE A 65 -2.87 7.12 4.16
CA ILE A 65 -3.30 6.47 5.39
C ILE A 65 -4.11 7.48 6.21
N MET A 66 -5.37 7.16 6.51
CA MET A 66 -6.23 8.02 7.31
C MET A 66 -6.14 7.65 8.79
N ALA A 67 -5.40 8.44 9.57
CA ALA A 67 -5.12 8.22 10.99
C ALA A 67 -5.61 9.35 11.91
N ALA A 68 -6.53 10.19 11.44
CA ALA A 68 -6.96 11.38 12.17
C ALA A 68 -7.95 11.09 13.31
N GLY A 69 -8.62 9.93 13.31
CA GLY A 69 -9.77 9.66 14.20
C GLY A 69 -9.40 9.41 15.66
N PHE A 70 -10.32 9.77 16.56
CA PHE A 70 -10.20 9.57 18.01
C PHE A 70 -10.19 8.11 18.47
N SER A 71 -10.66 7.17 17.65
CA SER A 71 -10.72 5.74 17.98
C SER A 71 -11.48 5.41 19.28
N ALA A 72 -12.67 5.99 19.47
CA ALA A 72 -13.48 5.88 20.68
C ALA A 72 -13.71 4.43 21.16
N ARG A 73 -13.81 3.46 20.23
CA ARG A 73 -13.97 2.03 20.54
C ARG A 73 -12.73 1.40 21.20
N CYS A 74 -11.61 2.08 21.20
CA CYS A 74 -10.36 1.62 21.81
C CYS A 74 -10.09 2.29 23.18
N MET A 75 -11.10 2.91 23.78
CA MET A 75 -10.99 3.47 25.13
C MET A 75 -10.74 2.38 26.18
N PRO A 76 -9.92 2.63 27.24
CA PRO A 76 -9.28 3.91 27.57
C PRO A 76 -7.91 4.15 26.87
N LEU A 77 -7.35 3.17 26.15
CA LEU A 77 -6.01 3.24 25.53
C LEU A 77 -5.90 4.42 24.56
N SER A 78 -6.94 4.69 23.79
CA SER A 78 -6.95 5.78 22.81
C SER A 78 -6.87 7.18 23.42
N LYS A 79 -7.07 7.33 24.75
CA LYS A 79 -6.85 8.62 25.45
C LYS A 79 -5.40 9.08 25.43
N VAL A 80 -4.48 8.12 25.45
CA VAL A 80 -3.05 8.41 25.60
C VAL A 80 -2.23 8.08 24.35
N MET A 81 -2.80 7.28 23.44
CA MET A 81 -2.11 6.85 22.24
C MET A 81 -3.09 6.64 21.09
N PRO A 82 -2.82 7.18 19.88
CA PRO A 82 -3.63 6.90 18.70
C PRO A 82 -3.62 5.42 18.36
N LYS A 83 -4.75 4.89 17.86
CA LYS A 83 -4.87 3.46 17.51
C LYS A 83 -3.77 2.96 16.57
N GLY A 84 -3.38 3.78 15.59
CA GLY A 84 -2.32 3.43 14.64
C GLY A 84 -0.96 3.16 15.30
N LEU A 85 -0.74 3.71 16.50
CA LEU A 85 0.51 3.53 17.26
C LEU A 85 0.42 2.43 18.33
N PHE A 86 -0.69 1.69 18.42
CA PHE A 86 -0.78 0.54 19.32
C PHE A 86 0.23 -0.52 18.91
N LEU A 87 0.97 -1.01 19.90
CA LEU A 87 1.98 -2.04 19.69
C LEU A 87 1.34 -3.43 19.60
N VAL A 88 1.67 -4.15 18.55
CA VAL A 88 1.31 -5.56 18.38
C VAL A 88 2.60 -6.33 18.09
N LYS A 89 2.96 -7.24 18.97
CA LYS A 89 4.22 -8.02 18.87
C LYS A 89 5.49 -7.14 18.76
N GLY A 90 5.50 -6.01 19.48
CA GLY A 90 6.66 -5.13 19.56
C GLY A 90 6.77 -4.08 18.45
N GLU A 91 5.80 -4.01 17.55
CA GLU A 91 5.74 -3.05 16.45
C GLU A 91 4.41 -2.32 16.43
N SER A 92 4.38 -1.02 16.07
CA SER A 92 3.12 -0.30 15.93
C SER A 92 2.39 -0.71 14.64
N LEU A 93 1.06 -0.65 14.69
CA LEU A 93 0.22 -0.98 13.52
C LEU A 93 0.59 -0.10 12.31
N MET A 94 0.84 1.19 12.56
CA MET A 94 1.19 2.17 11.53
C MET A 94 2.55 1.87 10.88
N GLU A 95 3.57 1.56 11.70
CA GLU A 95 4.90 1.22 11.19
C GLU A 95 4.86 -0.04 10.31
N ARG A 96 4.10 -1.04 10.75
CA ARG A 96 3.88 -2.26 9.96
C ARG A 96 3.20 -1.95 8.62
N GLU A 97 2.14 -1.15 8.64
CA GLU A 97 1.42 -0.74 7.42
C GLU A 97 2.35 0.02 6.46
N ILE A 98 3.11 1.01 6.97
CA ILE A 98 4.08 1.76 6.16
C ILE A 98 5.14 0.84 5.54
N ARG A 99 5.71 -0.09 6.31
CA ARG A 99 6.69 -1.04 5.76
C ARG A 99 6.08 -1.92 4.67
N GLN A 100 4.86 -2.44 4.87
CA GLN A 100 4.17 -3.23 3.85
C GLN A 100 3.95 -2.43 2.55
N LEU A 101 3.62 -1.14 2.65
CA LEU A 101 3.50 -0.26 1.50
C LEU A 101 4.84 -0.03 0.79
N ILE A 102 5.92 0.18 1.57
CA ILE A 102 7.29 0.32 1.02
C ILE A 102 7.72 -0.97 0.33
N ASP A 103 7.49 -2.12 0.96
CA ASP A 103 7.80 -3.45 0.40
C ASP A 103 7.01 -3.73 -0.88
N ALA A 104 5.79 -3.19 -0.99
CA ALA A 104 4.98 -3.23 -2.20
C ALA A 104 5.42 -2.20 -3.28
N GLY A 105 6.52 -1.49 -3.06
CA GLY A 105 7.09 -0.55 -4.03
C GLY A 105 6.49 0.86 -4.00
N ILE A 106 5.57 1.16 -3.06
CA ILE A 106 4.97 2.49 -2.92
C ILE A 106 5.95 3.40 -2.20
N ARG A 107 6.33 4.51 -2.83
CA ARG A 107 7.36 5.42 -2.33
C ARG A 107 6.81 6.72 -1.74
N GLU A 108 5.67 7.17 -2.21
CA GLU A 108 5.01 8.37 -1.68
C GLU A 108 3.88 7.94 -0.75
N ILE A 109 4.11 8.03 0.57
CA ILE A 109 3.14 7.66 1.60
C ILE A 109 2.75 8.92 2.36
N ILE A 110 1.45 9.18 2.41
CA ILE A 110 0.85 10.31 3.10
C ILE A 110 0.07 9.79 4.31
N VAL A 111 0.33 10.31 5.50
CA VAL A 111 -0.43 9.99 6.71
C VAL A 111 -1.24 11.20 7.13
N VAL A 112 -2.56 11.10 7.09
CA VAL A 112 -3.46 12.16 7.56
C VAL A 112 -3.69 11.96 9.05
N THR A 113 -3.18 12.89 9.85
CA THR A 113 -3.25 12.88 11.31
C THR A 113 -4.31 13.85 11.84
N GLY A 114 -4.71 13.70 13.08
CA GLY A 114 -5.69 14.58 13.75
C GLY A 114 -5.53 14.49 15.25
N TYR A 115 -6.29 13.62 15.91
CA TYR A 115 -6.18 13.39 17.34
C TYR A 115 -4.78 12.92 17.74
N LEU A 116 -4.14 13.63 18.71
CA LEU A 116 -2.76 13.38 19.15
C LEU A 116 -1.76 13.34 18.00
N HIS A 117 -1.89 14.27 17.03
CA HIS A 117 -1.11 14.27 15.78
C HIS A 117 0.40 14.30 16.03
N GLU A 118 0.87 15.00 17.07
CA GLU A 118 2.28 15.12 17.45
C GLU A 118 2.95 13.77 17.75
N LYS A 119 2.15 12.75 18.10
CA LYS A 119 2.69 11.39 18.34
C LYS A 119 3.09 10.65 17.07
N PHE A 120 2.72 11.17 15.91
CA PHE A 120 3.10 10.60 14.61
C PHE A 120 4.35 11.22 13.99
N ASP A 121 4.90 12.33 14.57
CA ASP A 121 5.99 13.09 13.96
C ASP A 121 7.22 12.25 13.63
N PHE A 122 7.56 11.28 14.49
CA PHE A 122 8.69 10.38 14.28
C PHE A 122 8.58 9.54 12.99
N LEU A 123 7.39 9.35 12.46
CA LEU A 123 7.20 8.59 11.22
C LEU A 123 7.77 9.31 10.00
N ALA A 124 7.73 10.64 10.00
CA ALA A 124 8.35 11.44 8.95
C ALA A 124 9.86 11.25 8.92
N ASP A 125 10.51 11.32 10.09
CA ASP A 125 11.97 11.15 10.21
C ASP A 125 12.41 9.71 9.90
N LYS A 126 11.64 8.73 10.37
CA LYS A 126 12.01 7.31 10.27
C LYS A 126 11.73 6.69 8.91
N TYR A 127 10.63 7.07 8.26
CA TYR A 127 10.14 6.44 7.04
C TYR A 127 10.02 7.39 5.85
N GLY A 128 10.25 8.68 6.02
CA GLY A 128 10.10 9.68 4.96
C GLY A 128 8.66 9.91 4.53
N VAL A 129 7.68 9.55 5.36
CA VAL A 129 6.26 9.78 5.05
C VAL A 129 5.89 11.25 5.19
N LYS A 130 4.92 11.71 4.42
CA LYS A 130 4.34 13.05 4.59
C LYS A 130 3.23 13.03 5.62
N LEU A 131 3.30 13.92 6.60
CA LEU A 131 2.24 14.12 7.58
C LEU A 131 1.35 15.29 7.17
N ILE A 132 0.03 15.09 7.16
CA ILE A 132 -0.96 16.14 6.92
C ILE A 132 -1.87 16.21 8.12
N TYR A 133 -1.93 17.36 8.76
CA TYR A 133 -2.81 17.57 9.90
C TYR A 133 -4.22 17.97 9.45
N ASN A 134 -5.22 17.17 9.79
CA ASN A 134 -6.63 17.51 9.64
C ASN A 134 -7.12 18.22 10.93
N LYS A 135 -7.18 19.53 10.92
CA LYS A 135 -7.63 20.35 12.07
C LYS A 135 -9.11 20.13 12.45
N ASP A 136 -9.90 19.63 11.51
CA ASP A 136 -11.34 19.40 11.69
C ASP A 136 -11.68 17.92 11.90
N TYR A 137 -10.71 17.13 12.39
CA TYR A 137 -10.83 15.68 12.60
C TYR A 137 -11.98 15.28 13.53
N ASP A 138 -12.40 16.18 14.43
CA ASP A 138 -13.46 15.99 15.43
C ASP A 138 -14.84 16.50 14.97
N LYS A 139 -14.89 17.30 13.88
CA LYS A 139 -16.14 17.92 13.38
C LYS A 139 -16.78 17.12 12.26
N TYR A 140 -15.98 16.47 11.45
CA TYR A 140 -16.43 15.79 10.23
C TYR A 140 -15.94 14.33 10.23
N ASN A 141 -16.58 13.51 9.38
CA ASN A 141 -16.22 12.11 9.19
C ASN A 141 -14.93 11.93 8.38
N ASN A 142 -14.59 10.69 8.03
CA ASN A 142 -13.41 10.33 7.26
C ASN A 142 -13.24 11.07 5.93
N MET A 143 -14.35 11.56 5.34
CA MET A 143 -14.28 12.33 4.10
C MET A 143 -13.52 13.65 4.26
N SER A 144 -13.54 14.28 5.45
CA SER A 144 -12.72 15.46 5.71
C SER A 144 -11.22 15.14 5.66
N SER A 145 -10.81 13.98 6.16
CA SER A 145 -9.42 13.52 6.08
C SER A 145 -8.99 13.27 4.64
N LEU A 146 -9.86 12.68 3.83
CA LEU A 146 -9.59 12.50 2.41
C LEU A 146 -9.53 13.86 1.68
N TYR A 147 -10.41 14.80 2.04
CA TYR A 147 -10.44 16.13 1.43
C TYR A 147 -9.16 16.93 1.69
N VAL A 148 -8.58 16.89 2.90
CA VAL A 148 -7.30 17.58 3.17
C VAL A 148 -6.13 16.96 2.42
N ALA A 149 -6.22 15.69 2.05
CA ALA A 149 -5.22 14.98 1.25
C ALA A 149 -5.53 14.95 -0.25
N ARG A 150 -6.57 15.66 -0.72
CA ARG A 150 -7.07 15.57 -2.11
C ARG A 150 -6.01 15.86 -3.17
N ASP A 151 -5.03 16.73 -2.88
CA ASP A 151 -3.98 17.10 -3.83
C ASP A 151 -2.97 15.95 -4.05
N TYR A 152 -3.05 14.89 -3.23
CA TYR A 152 -2.27 13.65 -3.33
C TYR A 152 -3.08 12.49 -3.92
N LEU A 153 -4.35 12.69 -4.24
CA LEU A 153 -5.14 11.69 -4.95
C LEU A 153 -4.67 11.66 -6.42
N LYS A 154 -3.76 10.74 -6.70
CA LYS A 154 -3.28 10.47 -8.05
C LYS A 154 -3.92 9.15 -8.50
N ASN A 155 -4.63 9.20 -9.62
CA ASN A 155 -5.25 8.07 -10.37
C ASN A 155 -5.47 6.76 -9.64
#